data_fcb5ecf8b8aa8c47879f19bfc19d77cf
#
_entry.id   fcb5ecf8b8aa8c47879f19bfc19d77cf
#
_cell.length_a   1.000
_cell.length_b   1.000
_cell.length_c   1.000
_cell.angle_alpha   90.00
_cell.angle_beta   90.00
_cell.angle_gamma   90.00
#
_symmetry.space_group_name_H-M   'P 1'
#
loop_
_entity.id
_entity.type
_entity.pdbx_description
1 polymer ?
#
loop_
_entity_poly.entity_id
_entity_poly.type
_entity_poly.pdbx_seq_one_letter_code
_entity_poly.pdbx_strand_id
1 'polypeptide(L)'
;YGNMDIGVDTSGYALSMGVLMNICMTGIYCVAALLAEEKEKHTLRTLMTSSVNGLEFSIGSLLPSLALLIIVNVLCVFLSGMTFDASEWMAFLAVSTAASMISCIIGMIFGIFAPNQMTAGTITTPVLIVLMLIPMLSGLNETIERISGFLFTGTLNTAITNLDLGASVIDTKGILVLVLEALLSILLFLILYRKNGFESN
;
A
#
# COMPACT_ATOMS: atom_id res chain seq x y z
N TYR A 1 -17.10 6.37 -39.93
CA TYR A 1 -17.16 6.10 -38.48
C TYR A 1 -15.97 6.77 -37.87
N GLY A 2 -16.14 7.95 -37.29
CA GLY A 2 -15.06 8.65 -36.59
C GLY A 2 -14.72 7.88 -35.32
N ASN A 3 -13.47 7.48 -35.19
CA ASN A 3 -12.90 7.15 -33.90
C ASN A 3 -13.06 8.41 -33.04
N MET A 4 -13.92 8.38 -32.04
CA MET A 4 -13.81 9.28 -30.91
C MET A 4 -12.55 8.82 -30.15
N ASP A 5 -11.40 9.43 -30.44
CA ASP A 5 -10.28 9.44 -29.52
C ASP A 5 -10.79 10.17 -28.27
N ILE A 6 -11.30 9.39 -27.34
CA ILE A 6 -11.46 9.86 -25.97
C ILE A 6 -10.03 9.96 -25.47
N GLY A 7 -9.47 11.17 -25.49
CA GLY A 7 -8.09 11.47 -25.11
C GLY A 7 -7.84 11.28 -23.62
N VAL A 8 -8.24 10.13 -23.10
CA VAL A 8 -7.80 9.62 -21.79
C VAL A 8 -6.59 8.76 -22.11
N ASP A 9 -5.43 9.23 -21.73
CA ASP A 9 -4.21 8.42 -21.80
C ASP A 9 -4.43 7.15 -20.98
N THR A 10 -4.79 6.08 -21.70
CA THR A 10 -5.23 4.82 -21.09
C THR A 10 -4.09 4.13 -20.34
N SER A 11 -2.84 4.45 -20.70
CA SER A 11 -1.62 3.85 -20.13
C SER A 11 -1.38 4.31 -18.68
N GLY A 12 -1.42 5.61 -18.41
CA GLY A 12 -1.24 6.15 -17.07
C GLY A 12 -2.36 5.74 -16.12
N TYR A 13 -3.60 5.73 -16.62
CA TYR A 13 -4.74 5.23 -15.84
C TYR A 13 -4.60 3.74 -15.52
N ALA A 14 -4.22 2.90 -16.50
CA ALA A 14 -4.03 1.47 -16.29
C ALA A 14 -2.89 1.18 -15.30
N LEU A 15 -1.78 1.93 -15.40
CA LEU A 15 -0.67 1.84 -14.45
C LEU A 15 -1.12 2.20 -13.04
N SER A 16 -1.79 3.35 -12.88
CA SER A 16 -2.29 3.81 -11.59
C SER A 16 -3.21 2.78 -10.94
N MET A 17 -4.18 2.25 -11.69
CA MET A 17 -5.08 1.20 -11.23
C MET A 17 -4.35 -0.07 -10.81
N GLY A 18 -3.43 -0.56 -11.66
CA GLY A 18 -2.66 -1.77 -11.37
C GLY A 18 -1.82 -1.64 -10.11
N VAL A 19 -1.11 -0.53 -9.95
CA VAL A 19 -0.26 -0.26 -8.79
C VAL A 19 -1.10 -0.07 -7.52
N LEU A 20 -2.21 0.69 -7.58
CA LEU A 20 -3.12 0.86 -6.45
C LEU A 20 -3.74 -0.47 -5.99
N MET A 21 -4.22 -1.29 -6.94
CA MET A 21 -4.74 -2.61 -6.62
C MET A 21 -3.67 -3.50 -5.97
N ASN A 22 -2.46 -3.52 -6.54
CA ASN A 22 -1.37 -4.30 -5.97
C ASN A 22 -1.03 -3.87 -4.54
N ILE A 23 -0.86 -2.58 -4.30
CA ILE A 23 -0.50 -2.04 -2.97
C ILE A 23 -1.60 -2.32 -1.95
N CYS A 24 -2.86 -2.14 -2.31
CA CYS A 24 -3.98 -2.41 -1.42
C CYS A 24 -4.14 -3.93 -1.16
N MET A 25 -4.18 -4.75 -2.22
CA MET A 25 -4.41 -6.18 -2.06
C MET A 25 -3.22 -6.91 -1.46
N THR A 26 -2.01 -6.69 -1.97
CA THR A 26 -0.82 -7.38 -1.46
C THR A 26 -0.31 -6.74 -0.17
N GLY A 27 -0.29 -5.40 -0.08
CA GLY A 27 0.24 -4.70 1.08
C GLY A 27 -0.68 -4.80 2.30
N ILE A 28 -1.97 -4.54 2.15
CA ILE A 28 -2.88 -4.52 3.30
C ILE A 28 -3.50 -5.91 3.54
N TYR A 29 -4.19 -6.46 2.52
CA TYR A 29 -4.94 -7.71 2.71
C TYR A 29 -4.03 -8.91 2.91
N CYS A 30 -3.04 -9.15 2.01
CA CYS A 30 -2.20 -10.35 2.14
C CYS A 30 -1.35 -10.30 3.41
N VAL A 31 -0.79 -9.15 3.77
CA VAL A 31 0.00 -9.00 5.01
C VAL A 31 -0.87 -9.26 6.25
N ALA A 32 -2.10 -8.70 6.28
CA ALA A 32 -3.03 -8.96 7.37
C ALA A 32 -3.42 -10.44 7.46
N ALA A 33 -3.70 -11.07 6.31
CA ALA A 33 -4.06 -12.47 6.22
C ALA A 33 -2.91 -13.40 6.65
N LEU A 34 -1.68 -13.13 6.19
CA LEU A 34 -0.49 -13.90 6.59
C LEU A 34 -0.26 -13.84 8.10
N LEU A 35 -0.34 -12.66 8.70
CA LEU A 35 -0.14 -12.50 10.14
C LEU A 35 -1.26 -13.19 10.94
N ALA A 36 -2.50 -13.12 10.46
CA ALA A 36 -3.63 -13.81 11.08
C ALA A 36 -3.53 -15.34 10.94
N GLU A 37 -3.03 -15.85 9.80
CA GLU A 37 -2.79 -17.27 9.56
C GLU A 37 -1.72 -17.82 10.52
N GLU A 38 -0.63 -17.09 10.74
CA GLU A 38 0.42 -17.46 11.68
C GLU A 38 -0.12 -17.56 13.13
N LYS A 39 -1.06 -16.67 13.49
CA LYS A 39 -1.74 -16.75 14.79
C LYS A 39 -2.65 -17.97 14.87
N GLU A 40 -3.45 -18.23 13.84
CA GLU A 40 -4.39 -19.35 13.78
C GLU A 40 -3.67 -20.69 13.88
N LYS A 41 -2.52 -20.84 13.23
CA LYS A 41 -1.70 -22.06 13.26
C LYS A 41 -0.84 -22.22 14.51
N HIS A 42 -0.88 -21.26 15.44
CA HIS A 42 -0.04 -21.23 16.64
C HIS A 42 1.49 -21.31 16.35
N THR A 43 1.90 -21.07 15.11
CA THR A 43 3.32 -21.09 14.70
C THR A 43 4.10 -19.99 15.39
N LEU A 44 3.46 -18.84 15.66
CA LEU A 44 4.04 -17.77 16.49
C LEU A 44 4.43 -18.25 17.89
N ARG A 45 3.62 -19.08 18.54
CA ARG A 45 3.88 -19.61 19.89
C ARG A 45 5.08 -20.56 19.90
N THR A 46 5.26 -21.32 18.82
CA THR A 46 6.42 -22.22 18.65
C THR A 46 7.70 -21.43 18.37
N LEU A 47 7.62 -20.32 17.64
CA LEU A 47 8.75 -19.41 17.37
C LEU A 47 9.15 -18.60 18.62
N MET A 48 8.21 -18.23 19.48
CA MET A 48 8.49 -17.53 20.75
C MET A 48 9.16 -18.41 21.81
N THR A 49 9.16 -19.73 21.64
CA THR A 49 10.03 -20.65 22.44
C THR A 49 11.50 -20.62 21.97
N SER A 50 11.75 -20.06 20.79
CA SER A 50 13.06 -19.67 20.27
C SER A 50 13.30 -18.19 20.63
N SER A 51 14.54 -17.77 20.80
CA SER A 51 14.96 -16.43 21.24
C SER A 51 14.59 -15.27 20.28
N VAL A 52 13.60 -15.42 19.42
CA VAL A 52 13.13 -14.42 18.44
C VAL A 52 11.97 -13.62 19.03
N ASN A 53 12.12 -12.29 19.09
CA ASN A 53 11.06 -11.40 19.53
C ASN A 53 9.93 -11.32 18.46
N GLY A 54 8.67 -11.24 18.90
CA GLY A 54 7.53 -11.11 18.00
C GLY A 54 7.60 -9.91 17.03
N LEU A 55 8.30 -8.83 17.43
CA LEU A 55 8.61 -7.69 16.54
C LEU A 55 9.59 -8.07 15.42
N GLU A 56 10.65 -8.79 15.73
CA GLU A 56 11.62 -9.25 14.74
C GLU A 56 10.97 -10.18 13.72
N PHE A 57 10.08 -11.06 14.20
CA PHE A 57 9.28 -11.91 13.33
C PHE A 57 8.37 -11.10 12.42
N SER A 58 7.61 -10.13 12.97
CA SER A 58 6.70 -9.28 12.20
C SER A 58 7.44 -8.48 11.13
N ILE A 59 8.60 -7.91 11.45
CA ILE A 59 9.45 -7.20 10.50
C ILE A 59 10.02 -8.16 9.45
N GLY A 60 10.45 -9.35 9.87
CA GLY A 60 10.97 -10.38 8.96
C GLY A 60 9.92 -10.85 7.94
N SER A 61 8.66 -10.97 8.34
CA SER A 61 7.56 -11.36 7.46
C SER A 61 7.15 -10.26 6.47
N LEU A 62 7.48 -8.98 6.75
CA LEU A 62 7.25 -7.87 5.83
C LEU A 62 8.17 -7.88 4.61
N LEU A 63 9.42 -8.30 4.79
CA LEU A 63 10.43 -8.23 3.72
C LEU A 63 10.02 -8.97 2.44
N PRO A 64 9.54 -10.23 2.49
CA PRO A 64 9.07 -10.93 1.31
C PRO A 64 7.87 -10.23 0.64
N SER A 65 6.92 -9.74 1.45
CA SER A 65 5.74 -9.04 0.95
C SER A 65 6.11 -7.72 0.27
N LEU A 66 7.03 -6.96 0.86
CA LEU A 66 7.54 -5.72 0.29
C LEU A 66 8.31 -5.97 -1.02
N ALA A 67 9.15 -7.00 -1.06
CA ALA A 67 9.86 -7.38 -2.27
C ALA A 67 8.90 -7.75 -3.40
N LEU A 68 7.87 -8.55 -3.10
CA LEU A 68 6.82 -8.91 -4.04
C LEU A 68 6.07 -7.68 -4.56
N LEU A 69 5.69 -6.75 -3.67
CA LEU A 69 5.04 -5.49 -4.04
C LEU A 69 5.86 -4.69 -5.03
N ILE A 70 7.17 -4.51 -4.76
CA ILE A 70 8.07 -3.75 -5.64
C ILE A 70 8.18 -4.44 -7.00
N ILE A 71 8.36 -5.76 -7.02
CA ILE A 71 8.46 -6.53 -8.27
C ILE A 71 7.17 -6.36 -9.10
N VAL A 72 6.01 -6.49 -8.48
CA VAL A 72 4.72 -6.35 -9.20
C VAL A 72 4.50 -4.91 -9.65
N ASN A 73 4.86 -3.89 -8.85
CA ASN A 73 4.78 -2.49 -9.26
C ASN A 73 5.65 -2.22 -10.50
N VAL A 74 6.87 -2.76 -10.56
CA VAL A 74 7.74 -2.68 -11.73
C VAL A 74 7.11 -3.39 -12.94
N LEU A 75 6.56 -4.59 -12.74
CA LEU A 75 5.85 -5.30 -13.81
C LEU A 75 4.64 -4.51 -14.33
N CYS A 76 3.90 -3.80 -13.48
CA CYS A 76 2.80 -2.94 -13.91
C CYS A 76 3.27 -1.84 -14.87
N VAL A 77 4.47 -1.25 -14.64
CA VAL A 77 5.04 -0.26 -15.56
C VAL A 77 5.31 -0.89 -16.93
N PHE A 78 5.92 -2.06 -16.97
CA PHE A 78 6.17 -2.75 -18.25
C PHE A 78 4.88 -3.12 -18.98
N LEU A 79 3.85 -3.54 -18.25
CA LEU A 79 2.56 -3.92 -18.82
C LEU A 79 1.73 -2.73 -19.30
N SER A 80 1.89 -1.55 -18.68
CA SER A 80 1.20 -0.33 -19.12
C SER A 80 1.72 0.22 -20.44
N GLY A 81 2.93 -0.18 -20.85
CA GLY A 81 3.59 0.33 -22.05
C GLY A 81 4.20 1.72 -21.90
N MET A 82 4.18 2.29 -20.70
CA MET A 82 4.84 3.57 -20.42
C MET A 82 6.36 3.42 -20.43
N THR A 83 7.03 4.42 -20.98
CA THR A 83 8.50 4.49 -21.01
C THR A 83 8.95 5.59 -20.09
N PHE A 84 9.74 5.25 -19.09
CA PHE A 84 10.29 6.19 -18.10
C PHE A 84 11.76 6.47 -18.35
N ASP A 85 12.14 7.72 -18.16
CA ASP A 85 13.53 8.11 -18.05
C ASP A 85 14.14 7.67 -16.71
N ALA A 86 15.47 7.67 -16.59
CA ALA A 86 16.15 7.22 -15.37
C ALA A 86 15.71 7.98 -14.10
N SER A 87 15.42 9.29 -14.22
CA SER A 87 14.92 10.12 -13.13
C SER A 87 13.48 9.75 -12.74
N GLU A 88 12.64 9.46 -13.70
CA GLU A 88 11.25 9.05 -13.51
C GLU A 88 11.17 7.66 -12.86
N TRP A 89 12.03 6.73 -13.28
CA TRP A 89 12.17 5.43 -12.63
C TRP A 89 12.53 5.56 -11.15
N MET A 90 13.51 6.41 -10.83
CA MET A 90 13.92 6.63 -9.44
C MET A 90 12.79 7.23 -8.61
N ALA A 91 12.07 8.21 -9.15
CA ALA A 91 10.95 8.85 -8.47
C ALA A 91 9.76 7.88 -8.28
N PHE A 92 9.41 7.11 -9.32
CA PHE A 92 8.37 6.09 -9.24
C PHE A 92 8.71 5.02 -8.19
N LEU A 93 9.93 4.49 -8.20
CA LEU A 93 10.37 3.49 -7.22
C LEU A 93 10.35 4.05 -5.80
N ALA A 94 10.80 5.29 -5.59
CA ALA A 94 10.78 5.91 -4.27
C ALA A 94 9.35 6.06 -3.72
N VAL A 95 8.43 6.62 -4.52
CA VAL A 95 7.04 6.85 -4.12
C VAL A 95 6.30 5.53 -3.93
N SER A 96 6.42 4.60 -4.87
CA SER A 96 5.73 3.31 -4.80
C SER A 96 6.26 2.43 -3.66
N THR A 97 7.57 2.49 -3.35
CA THR A 97 8.15 1.78 -2.20
C THR A 97 7.65 2.38 -0.89
N ALA A 98 7.62 3.72 -0.76
CA ALA A 98 7.09 4.38 0.43
C ALA A 98 5.60 4.02 0.66
N ALA A 99 4.78 4.08 -0.38
CA ALA A 99 3.37 3.69 -0.32
C ALA A 99 3.21 2.20 0.03
N SER A 100 4.06 1.33 -0.51
CA SER A 100 4.09 -0.11 -0.20
C SER A 100 4.44 -0.38 1.26
N MET A 101 5.41 0.36 1.83
CA MET A 101 5.74 0.25 3.25
C MET A 101 4.57 0.66 4.14
N ILE A 102 3.91 1.79 3.84
CA ILE A 102 2.73 2.25 4.59
C ILE A 102 1.63 1.19 4.54
N SER A 103 1.32 0.66 3.36
CA SER A 103 0.27 -0.35 3.20
C SER A 103 0.58 -1.65 3.97
N CYS A 104 1.84 -2.11 3.97
CA CYS A 104 2.26 -3.28 4.74
C CYS A 104 2.10 -3.05 6.26
N ILE A 105 2.46 -1.87 6.75
CA ILE A 105 2.29 -1.53 8.17
C ILE A 105 0.80 -1.48 8.55
N ILE A 106 -0.04 -0.90 7.70
CA ILE A 106 -1.50 -0.92 7.88
C ILE A 106 -2.01 -2.37 7.88
N GLY A 107 -1.55 -3.21 6.96
CA GLY A 107 -1.87 -4.63 6.92
C GLY A 107 -1.50 -5.35 8.23
N MET A 108 -0.31 -5.08 8.78
CA MET A 108 0.08 -5.63 10.08
C MET A 108 -0.84 -5.19 11.23
N ILE A 109 -1.26 -3.92 11.23
CA ILE A 109 -2.21 -3.42 12.24
C ILE A 109 -3.49 -4.26 12.21
N PHE A 110 -4.07 -4.50 11.04
CA PHE A 110 -5.27 -5.33 10.91
C PHE A 110 -5.00 -6.79 11.29
N GLY A 111 -3.84 -7.34 10.92
CA GLY A 111 -3.42 -8.69 11.28
C GLY A 111 -3.30 -8.92 12.79
N ILE A 112 -2.90 -7.88 13.57
CA ILE A 112 -2.89 -7.97 15.04
C ILE A 112 -4.30 -8.21 15.60
N PHE A 113 -5.32 -7.59 15.04
CA PHE A 113 -6.71 -7.72 15.52
C PHE A 113 -7.42 -8.96 14.99
N ALA A 114 -7.00 -9.50 13.85
CA ALA A 114 -7.64 -10.65 13.24
C ALA A 114 -7.24 -11.96 13.96
N PRO A 115 -8.20 -12.76 14.42
CA PRO A 115 -7.92 -14.07 15.03
C PRO A 115 -7.60 -15.15 14.00
N ASN A 116 -8.06 -15.02 12.76
CA ASN A 116 -7.87 -15.95 11.66
C ASN A 116 -7.88 -15.22 10.31
N GLN A 117 -7.44 -15.91 9.26
CA GLN A 117 -7.32 -15.38 7.92
C GLN A 117 -8.66 -14.85 7.35
N MET A 118 -9.77 -15.54 7.62
CA MET A 118 -11.10 -15.13 7.14
C MET A 118 -11.54 -13.81 7.76
N THR A 119 -11.30 -13.63 9.05
CA THR A 119 -11.61 -12.37 9.75
C THR A 119 -10.71 -11.24 9.26
N ALA A 120 -9.43 -11.50 8.99
CA ALA A 120 -8.53 -10.52 8.42
C ALA A 120 -9.09 -9.97 7.08
N GLY A 121 -9.57 -10.85 6.20
CA GLY A 121 -10.23 -10.45 4.96
C GLY A 121 -11.46 -9.58 5.19
N THR A 122 -12.31 -9.96 6.12
CA THR A 122 -13.57 -9.24 6.40
C THR A 122 -13.32 -7.83 6.93
N ILE A 123 -12.36 -7.65 7.84
CA ILE A 123 -12.07 -6.33 8.44
C ILE A 123 -11.26 -5.41 7.52
N THR A 124 -10.43 -5.97 6.64
CA THR A 124 -9.64 -5.17 5.69
C THR A 124 -10.43 -4.70 4.48
N THR A 125 -11.40 -5.48 4.01
CA THR A 125 -12.16 -5.20 2.78
C THR A 125 -12.78 -3.80 2.73
N PRO A 126 -13.49 -3.29 3.75
CA PRO A 126 -14.05 -1.94 3.70
C PRO A 126 -12.97 -0.86 3.55
N VAL A 127 -11.84 -1.03 4.22
CA VAL A 127 -10.71 -0.10 4.15
C VAL A 127 -10.07 -0.11 2.77
N LEU A 128 -9.90 -1.30 2.17
CA LEU A 128 -9.39 -1.44 0.82
C LEU A 128 -10.27 -0.71 -0.20
N ILE A 129 -11.60 -0.90 -0.10
CA ILE A 129 -12.56 -0.24 -0.99
C ILE A 129 -12.42 1.28 -0.89
N VAL A 130 -12.36 1.82 0.31
CA VAL A 130 -12.22 3.27 0.54
C VAL A 130 -10.89 3.78 -0.02
N LEU A 131 -9.78 3.12 0.29
CA LEU A 131 -8.43 3.51 -0.16
C LEU A 131 -8.25 3.42 -1.68
N MET A 132 -9.00 2.55 -2.35
CA MET A 132 -8.97 2.43 -3.81
C MET A 132 -9.92 3.41 -4.49
N LEU A 133 -11.15 3.55 -3.98
CA LEU A 133 -12.17 4.36 -4.65
C LEU A 133 -11.89 5.86 -4.54
N ILE A 134 -11.38 6.35 -3.42
CA ILE A 134 -11.14 7.79 -3.22
C ILE A 134 -10.18 8.34 -4.29
N PRO A 135 -8.99 7.77 -4.54
CA PRO A 135 -8.11 8.26 -5.60
C PRO A 135 -8.72 8.14 -7.00
N MET A 136 -9.47 7.06 -7.26
CA MET A 136 -10.12 6.85 -8.57
C MET A 136 -11.20 7.88 -8.87
N LEU A 137 -11.91 8.33 -7.84
CA LEU A 137 -13.01 9.29 -7.96
C LEU A 137 -12.54 10.74 -7.76
N SER A 138 -11.25 10.98 -7.54
CA SER A 138 -10.71 12.32 -7.26
C SER A 138 -11.01 13.33 -8.36
N GLY A 139 -11.00 12.92 -9.63
CA GLY A 139 -11.32 13.79 -10.77
C GLY A 139 -12.80 14.20 -10.89
N LEU A 140 -13.71 13.61 -10.09
CA LEU A 140 -15.15 13.89 -10.19
C LEU A 140 -15.61 15.03 -9.27
N ASN A 141 -14.90 15.31 -8.19
CA ASN A 141 -15.32 16.28 -7.19
C ASN A 141 -14.13 16.85 -6.42
N GLU A 142 -14.06 18.18 -6.28
CA GLU A 142 -13.02 18.88 -5.52
C GLU A 142 -12.89 18.41 -4.07
N THR A 143 -13.98 17.99 -3.43
CA THR A 143 -13.95 17.47 -2.06
C THR A 143 -13.23 16.12 -2.01
N ILE A 144 -13.53 15.23 -2.96
CA ILE A 144 -12.88 13.91 -3.05
C ILE A 144 -11.41 14.08 -3.42
N GLU A 145 -11.07 14.98 -4.33
CA GLU A 145 -9.70 15.32 -4.69
C GLU A 145 -8.91 15.81 -3.47
N ARG A 146 -9.49 16.69 -2.66
CA ARG A 146 -8.88 17.18 -1.43
C ARG A 146 -8.63 16.05 -0.42
N ILE A 147 -9.60 15.15 -0.22
CA ILE A 147 -9.45 13.98 0.66
C ILE A 147 -8.39 13.03 0.10
N SER A 148 -8.40 12.77 -1.20
CA SER A 148 -7.38 11.95 -1.88
C SER A 148 -5.98 12.48 -1.63
N GLY A 149 -5.78 13.80 -1.68
CA GLY A 149 -4.49 14.44 -1.43
C GLY A 149 -3.93 14.27 -0.01
N PHE A 150 -4.71 13.76 0.94
CA PHE A 150 -4.26 13.39 2.29
C PHE A 150 -4.00 11.89 2.47
N LEU A 151 -4.21 11.09 1.44
CA LEU A 151 -4.01 9.63 1.47
C LEU A 151 -2.77 9.26 0.67
N PHE A 152 -1.98 8.29 1.18
CA PHE A 152 -0.82 7.77 0.44
C PHE A 152 -1.22 7.16 -0.91
N THR A 153 -2.40 6.57 -1.01
CA THR A 153 -2.96 6.06 -2.28
C THR A 153 -3.27 7.19 -3.25
N GLY A 154 -3.78 8.32 -2.77
CA GLY A 154 -4.04 9.51 -3.57
C GLY A 154 -2.75 10.20 -4.02
N THR A 155 -1.78 10.31 -3.12
CA THR A 155 -0.44 10.83 -3.47
C THR A 155 0.24 9.98 -4.52
N LEU A 156 0.14 8.65 -4.41
CA LEU A 156 0.66 7.72 -5.41
C LEU A 156 -0.06 7.87 -6.76
N ASN A 157 -1.39 7.96 -6.76
CA ASN A 157 -2.17 8.19 -7.97
C ASN A 157 -1.76 9.49 -8.68
N THR A 158 -1.63 10.58 -7.92
CA THR A 158 -1.17 11.87 -8.44
C THR A 158 0.24 11.79 -9.01
N ALA A 159 1.16 11.08 -8.32
CA ALA A 159 2.52 10.88 -8.80
C ALA A 159 2.57 10.14 -10.14
N ILE A 160 1.77 9.09 -10.30
CA ILE A 160 1.68 8.33 -11.56
C ILE A 160 1.07 9.18 -12.67
N THR A 161 0.01 9.94 -12.37
CA THR A 161 -0.62 10.85 -13.34
C THR A 161 0.36 11.96 -13.78
N ASN A 162 1.14 12.50 -12.86
CA ASN A 162 2.16 13.49 -13.18
C ASN A 162 3.28 12.93 -14.07
N LEU A 163 3.68 11.67 -13.85
CA LEU A 163 4.62 10.95 -14.73
C LEU A 163 4.08 10.83 -16.14
N ASP A 164 2.81 10.47 -16.29
CA ASP A 164 2.14 10.36 -17.58
C ASP A 164 2.10 11.70 -18.34
N LEU A 165 1.93 12.80 -17.59
CA LEU A 165 1.90 14.16 -18.14
C LEU A 165 3.29 14.81 -18.31
N GLY A 166 4.38 14.13 -17.96
CA GLY A 166 5.74 14.69 -17.97
C GLY A 166 5.94 15.85 -17.00
N ALA A 167 5.14 15.91 -15.92
CA ALA A 167 5.21 16.92 -14.88
C ALA A 167 6.13 16.47 -13.73
N SER A 168 6.38 17.36 -12.77
CA SER A 168 7.12 16.97 -11.55
C SER A 168 6.36 15.88 -10.80
N VAL A 169 7.01 14.72 -10.64
CA VAL A 169 6.40 13.46 -10.16
C VAL A 169 5.69 13.63 -8.83
N ILE A 170 6.28 14.38 -7.91
CA ILE A 170 5.71 14.60 -6.58
C ILE A 170 5.94 16.04 -6.14
N ASP A 171 4.90 16.66 -5.60
CA ASP A 171 4.99 17.97 -4.95
C ASP A 171 5.46 17.82 -3.49
N THR A 172 5.99 18.90 -2.92
CA THR A 172 6.42 18.97 -1.51
C THR A 172 5.31 18.53 -0.56
N LYS A 173 4.05 18.82 -0.88
CA LYS A 173 2.88 18.35 -0.12
C LYS A 173 2.76 16.82 -0.13
N GLY A 174 2.92 16.18 -1.29
CA GLY A 174 2.85 14.73 -1.41
C GLY A 174 3.95 14.02 -0.62
N ILE A 175 5.17 14.55 -0.64
CA ILE A 175 6.27 14.02 0.20
C ILE A 175 5.89 14.11 1.68
N LEU A 176 5.38 15.26 2.10
CA LEU A 176 5.00 15.49 3.49
C LEU A 176 3.87 14.56 3.93
N VAL A 177 2.88 14.31 3.09
CA VAL A 177 1.79 13.35 3.34
C VAL A 177 2.34 11.94 3.51
N LEU A 178 3.19 11.46 2.60
CA LEU A 178 3.79 10.13 2.72
C LEU A 178 4.62 9.97 3.99
N VAL A 179 5.42 10.97 4.35
CA VAL A 179 6.22 10.93 5.58
C VAL A 179 5.33 10.93 6.82
N LEU A 180 4.30 11.78 6.86
CA LEU A 180 3.37 11.84 7.99
C LEU A 180 2.59 10.53 8.15
N GLU A 181 2.06 9.96 7.06
CA GLU A 181 1.34 8.70 7.11
C GLU A 181 2.24 7.53 7.48
N ALA A 182 3.50 7.50 7.00
CA ALA A 182 4.48 6.50 7.42
C ALA A 182 4.76 6.59 8.92
N LEU A 183 5.01 7.79 9.44
CA LEU A 183 5.24 8.00 10.87
C LEU A 183 4.00 7.63 11.71
N LEU A 184 2.81 8.04 11.26
CA LEU A 184 1.57 7.77 11.95
C LEU A 184 1.25 6.27 11.97
N SER A 185 1.44 5.57 10.85
CA SER A 185 1.22 4.12 10.77
C SER A 185 2.22 3.34 11.63
N ILE A 186 3.50 3.72 11.65
CA ILE A 186 4.52 3.12 12.52
C ILE A 186 4.16 3.35 14.00
N LEU A 187 3.82 4.58 14.36
CA LEU A 187 3.46 4.92 15.74
C LEU A 187 2.22 4.16 16.20
N LEU A 188 1.19 4.11 15.35
CA LEU A 188 -0.03 3.35 15.62
C LEU A 188 0.26 1.85 15.78
N PHE A 189 1.07 1.29 14.89
CA PHE A 189 1.51 -0.11 14.98
C PHE A 189 2.22 -0.38 16.31
N LEU A 190 3.18 0.45 16.71
CA LEU A 190 3.92 0.28 17.96
C LEU A 190 3.03 0.37 19.21
N ILE A 191 2.07 1.31 19.22
CA ILE A 191 1.10 1.45 20.32
C ILE A 191 0.22 0.21 20.43
N LEU A 192 -0.35 -0.22 19.30
CA LEU A 192 -1.26 -1.37 19.25
C LEU A 192 -0.54 -2.68 19.53
N TYR A 193 0.70 -2.81 19.04
CA TYR A 193 1.54 -3.96 19.34
C TYR A 193 1.83 -4.08 20.84
N ARG A 194 2.16 -2.97 21.52
CA ARG A 194 2.38 -2.96 22.98
C ARG A 194 1.12 -3.28 23.78
N LYS A 195 -0.05 -2.89 23.28
CA LYS A 195 -1.33 -3.07 23.98
C LYS A 195 -1.94 -4.45 23.76
N ASN A 196 -1.84 -5.00 22.55
CA ASN A 196 -2.50 -6.23 22.13
C ASN A 196 -1.50 -7.23 21.53
N GLY A 197 -0.20 -7.03 21.77
CA GLY A 197 0.87 -7.84 21.19
C GLY A 197 0.77 -9.30 21.61
N PHE A 198 1.46 -10.16 20.84
CA PHE A 198 1.47 -11.62 20.95
C PHE A 198 1.92 -12.16 22.33
N GLU A 199 2.31 -11.28 23.25
CA GLU A 199 2.81 -11.63 24.59
C GLU A 199 1.73 -11.67 25.70
N SER A 200 0.48 -11.23 25.41
CA SER A 200 -0.59 -11.33 26.41
C SER A 200 -1.42 -12.61 26.17
N ASN A 201 -0.98 -13.69 26.78
CA ASN A 201 -1.56 -14.92 27.34
C ASN A 201 -0.73 -16.16 27.05
#